data_25d9f1b37c5030184ba41c6502a70998
#
_entry.id   25d9f1b37c5030184ba41c6502a70998
#
_cell.length_a   1.000
_cell.length_b   1.000
_cell.length_c   1.000
_cell.angle_alpha   90.00
_cell.angle_beta   90.00
_cell.angle_gamma   90.00
#
_symmetry.space_group_name_H-M   'P 1'
#
loop_
_entity.id
_entity.type
_entity.pdbx_description
1 polymer ?
#
loop_
_entity_poly.entity_id
_entity_poly.type
_entity_poly.pdbx_seq_one_letter_code
_entity_poly.pdbx_strand_id
1 'polypeptide(L)'
;MKKLIMIAAMAVFGLSSAQEGFKLGAHIGVPVADAGDVSSFNLGLDAAYMWNVAPSFDLGIASGYTHFIGKSYDVPGGSIKGDDFGFIPIAASGKYRFSGSPVSLGLDLGYGISTKDGIDGGLYYQPKVAYNFSQGELYLGYQGVSNDFSVGSVNLGYNFFLK
;
A
#
# COMPACT_ATOMS: atom_id res chain seq x y z
N MET A 1 -8.60 5.44 20.04
CA MET A 1 -9.81 5.49 19.20
C MET A 1 -10.16 6.90 18.71
N LYS A 2 -10.18 7.95 19.56
CA LYS A 2 -10.50 9.34 19.12
C LYS A 2 -9.51 9.91 18.07
N LYS A 3 -8.23 9.59 18.14
CA LYS A 3 -7.21 10.07 17.17
C LYS A 3 -7.35 9.42 15.79
N LEU A 4 -7.76 8.16 15.72
CA LEU A 4 -8.04 7.44 14.47
C LEU A 4 -9.28 8.02 13.76
N ILE A 5 -10.32 8.36 14.52
CA ILE A 5 -11.54 9.00 14.01
C ILE A 5 -11.24 10.40 13.46
N MET A 6 -10.35 11.16 14.12
CA MET A 6 -9.93 12.48 13.61
C MET A 6 -9.11 12.40 12.32
N ILE A 7 -8.25 11.38 12.17
CA ILE A 7 -7.48 11.15 10.93
C ILE A 7 -8.43 10.74 9.81
N ALA A 8 -9.38 9.84 10.08
CA ALA A 8 -10.42 9.45 9.13
C ALA A 8 -11.34 10.63 8.76
N ALA A 9 -11.70 11.49 9.73
CA ALA A 9 -12.50 12.68 9.48
C ALA A 9 -11.75 13.73 8.65
N MET A 10 -10.46 13.97 8.91
CA MET A 10 -9.64 14.86 8.07
C MET A 10 -9.47 14.34 6.65
N ALA A 11 -9.36 13.02 6.46
CA ALA A 11 -9.36 12.41 5.14
C ALA A 11 -10.69 12.67 4.39
N VAL A 12 -11.84 12.56 5.08
CA VAL A 12 -13.17 12.81 4.48
C VAL A 12 -13.40 14.30 4.17
N PHE A 13 -12.93 15.21 5.03
CA PHE A 13 -13.07 16.66 4.78
C PHE A 13 -12.11 17.19 3.69
N GLY A 14 -10.96 16.54 3.48
CA GLY A 14 -10.07 16.82 2.35
C GLY A 14 -10.66 16.46 0.98
N LEU A 15 -11.65 15.57 0.93
CA LEU A 15 -12.29 15.10 -0.31
C LEU A 15 -13.16 16.15 -1.00
N SER A 16 -13.62 17.19 -0.28
CA SER A 16 -14.52 18.20 -0.84
C SER A 16 -13.83 19.21 -1.78
N SER A 17 -12.49 19.22 -1.83
CA SER A 17 -11.72 20.17 -2.64
C SER A 17 -10.84 19.51 -3.69
N ALA A 18 -10.77 18.17 -3.74
CA ALA A 18 -9.91 17.42 -4.64
C ALA A 18 -10.71 16.95 -5.87
N GLN A 19 -10.85 17.80 -6.87
CA GLN A 19 -11.57 17.47 -8.10
C GLN A 19 -10.76 16.64 -9.10
N GLU A 20 -9.44 16.48 -8.93
CA GLU A 20 -8.60 15.69 -9.84
C GLU A 20 -7.50 14.94 -9.07
N GLY A 21 -7.31 13.64 -9.40
CA GLY A 21 -6.14 12.86 -9.02
C GLY A 21 -6.17 12.13 -7.69
N PHE A 22 -7.27 12.17 -6.93
CA PHE A 22 -7.38 11.36 -5.70
C PHE A 22 -7.76 9.92 -6.02
N LYS A 23 -7.07 8.98 -5.39
CA LYS A 23 -7.29 7.54 -5.53
C LYS A 23 -7.52 6.91 -4.17
N LEU A 24 -8.50 6.03 -4.09
CA LEU A 24 -8.71 5.13 -2.96
C LEU A 24 -8.81 3.70 -3.45
N GLY A 25 -8.19 2.78 -2.74
CA GLY A 25 -8.20 1.39 -3.14
C GLY A 25 -8.01 0.42 -2.00
N ALA A 26 -7.96 -0.83 -2.39
CA ALA A 26 -7.63 -1.93 -1.52
C ALA A 26 -6.76 -2.95 -2.26
N HIS A 27 -5.96 -3.68 -1.49
CA HIS A 27 -5.13 -4.75 -2.02
C HIS A 27 -5.15 -5.98 -1.12
N ILE A 28 -4.82 -7.10 -1.74
CA ILE A 28 -4.47 -8.34 -1.07
C ILE A 28 -3.10 -8.78 -1.58
N GLY A 29 -2.36 -9.51 -0.77
CA GLY A 29 -1.04 -9.94 -1.17
C GLY A 29 -0.52 -11.17 -0.45
N VAL A 30 0.56 -11.68 -1.02
CA VAL A 30 1.31 -12.81 -0.47
C VAL A 30 2.63 -12.27 0.06
N PRO A 31 2.87 -12.39 1.38
CA PRO A 31 4.14 -12.04 1.98
C PRO A 31 5.28 -12.88 1.39
N VAL A 32 6.42 -12.24 1.19
CA VAL A 32 7.67 -12.85 0.70
C VAL A 32 8.83 -12.32 1.53
N ALA A 33 10.04 -12.78 1.27
CA ALA A 33 11.22 -12.51 2.10
C ALA A 33 10.96 -12.94 3.56
N ASP A 34 11.52 -12.22 4.55
CA ASP A 34 11.38 -12.58 5.97
C ASP A 34 9.90 -12.57 6.43
N ALA A 35 9.07 -11.70 5.84
CA ALA A 35 7.64 -11.68 6.12
C ALA A 35 6.91 -12.95 5.66
N GLY A 36 7.42 -13.62 4.62
CA GLY A 36 6.90 -14.89 4.14
C GLY A 36 7.04 -16.04 5.13
N ASP A 37 8.00 -15.97 6.04
CA ASP A 37 8.21 -16.99 7.07
C ASP A 37 7.20 -16.85 8.22
N VAL A 38 6.76 -15.63 8.54
CA VAL A 38 5.92 -15.32 9.71
C VAL A 38 4.48 -14.98 9.38
N SER A 39 4.15 -14.65 8.12
CA SER A 39 2.81 -14.23 7.70
C SER A 39 2.26 -15.09 6.57
N SER A 40 0.94 -15.33 6.60
CA SER A 40 0.24 -16.16 5.60
C SER A 40 -0.20 -15.34 4.39
N PHE A 41 -0.79 -14.18 4.63
CA PHE A 41 -1.20 -13.22 3.61
C PHE A 41 -1.31 -11.82 4.21
N ASN A 42 -1.47 -10.82 3.36
CA ASN A 42 -1.79 -9.46 3.78
C ASN A 42 -3.00 -8.92 3.04
N LEU A 43 -3.58 -7.90 3.63
CA LEU A 43 -4.62 -7.08 3.03
C LEU A 43 -4.41 -5.63 3.45
N GLY A 44 -4.84 -4.70 2.62
CA GLY A 44 -4.65 -3.30 2.94
C GLY A 44 -5.56 -2.35 2.17
N LEU A 45 -5.46 -1.09 2.58
CA LEU A 45 -6.13 0.04 1.96
C LEU A 45 -5.07 0.99 1.41
N ASP A 46 -5.35 1.55 0.25
CA ASP A 46 -4.48 2.48 -0.46
C ASP A 46 -5.17 3.83 -0.61
N ALA A 47 -4.39 4.90 -0.45
CA ALA A 47 -4.80 6.26 -0.74
C ALA A 47 -3.66 6.98 -1.44
N ALA A 48 -3.94 7.71 -2.51
CA ALA A 48 -2.95 8.52 -3.19
C ALA A 48 -3.59 9.77 -3.78
N TYR A 49 -2.81 10.82 -3.87
CA TYR A 49 -3.15 12.01 -4.64
C TYR A 49 -2.08 12.24 -5.70
N MET A 50 -2.50 12.31 -6.96
CA MET A 50 -1.59 12.42 -8.10
C MET A 50 -1.84 13.71 -8.87
N TRP A 51 -0.76 14.41 -9.22
CA TRP A 51 -0.77 15.58 -10.10
C TRP A 51 -0.21 15.20 -11.45
N ASN A 52 -0.88 15.56 -12.53
CA ASN A 52 -0.32 15.43 -13.85
C ASN A 52 0.74 16.51 -14.08
N VAL A 53 2.01 16.11 -14.15
CA VAL A 53 3.15 17.04 -14.32
C VAL A 53 3.70 17.05 -15.74
N ALA A 54 3.37 16.01 -16.55
CA ALA A 54 3.69 15.92 -17.97
C ALA A 54 2.67 14.98 -18.66
N PRO A 55 2.54 15.02 -19.99
CA PRO A 55 1.51 14.23 -20.73
C PRO A 55 1.48 12.74 -20.39
N SER A 56 2.63 12.14 -20.05
CA SER A 56 2.76 10.71 -19.70
C SER A 56 3.22 10.47 -18.27
N PHE A 57 3.32 11.52 -17.45
CA PHE A 57 3.92 11.39 -16.14
C PHE A 57 3.12 12.12 -15.06
N ASP A 58 2.77 11.37 -14.01
CA ASP A 58 2.13 11.90 -12.82
C ASP A 58 3.08 11.76 -11.63
N LEU A 59 3.10 12.77 -10.78
CA LEU A 59 3.74 12.76 -9.46
C LEU A 59 2.68 12.91 -8.38
N GLY A 60 2.95 12.39 -7.21
CA GLY A 60 1.99 12.48 -6.12
C GLY A 60 2.54 12.05 -4.78
N ILE A 61 1.62 11.91 -3.86
CA ILE A 61 1.85 11.35 -2.53
C ILE A 61 0.94 10.13 -2.35
N ALA A 62 1.46 9.12 -1.69
CA ALA A 62 0.74 7.89 -1.40
C ALA A 62 0.85 7.57 0.10
N SER A 63 -0.21 7.00 0.62
CA SER A 63 -0.31 6.46 1.97
C SER A 63 -1.27 5.28 1.97
N GLY A 64 -1.44 4.63 3.11
CA GLY A 64 -2.35 3.50 3.23
C GLY A 64 -2.17 2.77 4.55
N TYR A 65 -2.68 1.56 4.58
CA TYR A 65 -2.45 0.62 5.68
C TYR A 65 -2.38 -0.79 5.13
N THR A 66 -1.32 -1.51 5.43
CA THR A 66 -1.20 -2.92 5.11
C THR A 66 -1.11 -3.74 6.39
N HIS A 67 -1.98 -4.72 6.51
CA HIS A 67 -2.07 -5.64 7.63
C HIS A 67 -1.57 -7.03 7.22
N PHE A 68 -0.57 -7.53 7.92
CA PHE A 68 0.00 -8.86 7.74
C PHE A 68 -0.58 -9.80 8.79
N ILE A 69 -1.15 -10.92 8.32
CA ILE A 69 -1.77 -11.93 9.19
C ILE A 69 -0.76 -13.01 9.50
N GLY A 70 -0.45 -13.19 10.78
CA GLY A 70 0.52 -14.14 11.29
C GLY A 70 0.17 -15.59 10.94
N LYS A 71 1.19 -16.40 10.64
CA LYS A 71 1.04 -17.84 10.43
C LYS A 71 0.69 -18.56 11.72
N SER A 72 -0.13 -19.59 11.60
CA SER A 72 -0.33 -20.56 12.68
C SER A 72 0.58 -21.76 12.45
N TYR A 73 1.29 -22.16 13.49
CA TYR A 73 2.15 -23.36 13.50
C TYR A 73 1.53 -24.42 14.39
N ASP A 74 1.31 -25.61 13.83
CA ASP A 74 0.87 -26.75 14.62
C ASP A 74 2.05 -27.34 15.40
N VAL A 75 1.88 -27.41 16.72
CA VAL A 75 2.86 -28.00 17.65
C VAL A 75 2.21 -29.16 18.39
N PRO A 76 2.99 -30.16 18.86
CA PRO A 76 2.45 -31.24 19.69
C PRO A 76 1.72 -30.66 20.92
N GLY A 77 0.38 -30.75 20.93
CA GLY A 77 -0.46 -30.23 22.02
C GLY A 77 -1.26 -28.97 21.71
N GLY A 78 -1.20 -28.43 20.48
CA GLY A 78 -1.98 -27.26 20.06
C GLY A 78 -1.40 -26.55 18.84
N SER A 79 -1.93 -25.34 18.55
CA SER A 79 -1.38 -24.46 17.53
C SER A 79 -0.92 -23.14 18.17
N ILE A 80 0.23 -22.64 17.74
CA ILE A 80 0.75 -21.31 18.13
C ILE A 80 0.52 -20.37 16.93
N LYS A 81 -0.27 -19.31 17.12
CA LYS A 81 -0.47 -18.27 16.13
C LYS A 81 0.64 -17.21 16.27
N GLY A 82 1.32 -16.91 15.16
CA GLY A 82 2.21 -15.76 15.06
C GLY A 82 1.42 -14.45 15.20
N ASP A 83 2.07 -13.42 15.66
CA ASP A 83 1.45 -12.13 15.84
C ASP A 83 1.19 -11.42 14.50
N ASP A 84 0.04 -10.75 14.43
CA ASP A 84 -0.29 -9.88 13.33
C ASP A 84 0.49 -8.55 13.49
N PHE A 85 0.88 -7.94 12.37
CA PHE A 85 1.54 -6.63 12.35
C PHE A 85 1.12 -5.85 11.11
N GLY A 86 1.39 -4.55 11.08
CA GLY A 86 1.03 -3.72 9.95
C GLY A 86 1.95 -2.52 9.77
N PHE A 87 1.82 -1.89 8.61
CA PHE A 87 2.56 -0.69 8.25
C PHE A 87 1.64 0.37 7.66
N ILE A 88 1.94 1.63 7.99
CA ILE A 88 1.39 2.83 7.37
C ILE A 88 2.49 3.46 6.55
N PRO A 89 2.48 3.35 5.20
CA PRO A 89 3.44 4.04 4.36
C PRO A 89 3.12 5.52 4.24
N ILE A 90 4.16 6.35 4.16
CA ILE A 90 4.10 7.73 3.70
C ILE A 90 5.14 7.84 2.60
N ALA A 91 4.71 8.05 1.36
CA ALA A 91 5.58 7.94 0.20
C ALA A 91 5.32 9.04 -0.84
N ALA A 92 6.37 9.42 -1.56
CA ALA A 92 6.24 10.06 -2.85
C ALA A 92 5.86 8.98 -3.88
N SER A 93 4.97 9.32 -4.80
CA SER A 93 4.48 8.42 -5.85
C SER A 93 4.76 9.00 -7.23
N GLY A 94 5.32 8.18 -8.10
CA GLY A 94 5.53 8.48 -9.51
C GLY A 94 4.80 7.47 -10.37
N LYS A 95 4.15 7.93 -11.45
CA LYS A 95 3.45 7.07 -12.41
C LYS A 95 3.75 7.48 -13.83
N TYR A 96 4.22 6.55 -14.62
CA TYR A 96 4.44 6.71 -16.05
C TYR A 96 3.36 5.98 -16.84
N ARG A 97 2.68 6.70 -17.74
CA ARG A 97 1.64 6.17 -18.64
C ARG A 97 2.19 6.00 -20.03
N PHE A 98 2.08 4.80 -20.60
CA PHE A 98 2.48 4.56 -21.98
C PHE A 98 1.43 5.15 -22.93
N SER A 99 1.87 6.01 -23.85
CA SER A 99 0.98 6.61 -24.87
C SER A 99 0.31 5.54 -25.71
N GLY A 100 -1.02 5.64 -25.87
CA GLY A 100 -1.80 4.67 -26.64
C GLY A 100 -2.01 3.31 -25.95
N SER A 101 -1.64 3.16 -24.69
CA SER A 101 -1.80 1.93 -23.92
C SER A 101 -2.54 2.19 -22.60
N PRO A 102 -3.39 1.27 -22.14
CA PRO A 102 -3.98 1.36 -20.81
C PRO A 102 -3.00 1.00 -19.69
N VAL A 103 -1.80 0.58 -20.01
CA VAL A 103 -0.79 0.14 -19.04
C VAL A 103 0.01 1.33 -18.54
N SER A 104 0.37 1.30 -17.25
CA SER A 104 1.27 2.25 -16.62
C SER A 104 2.23 1.56 -15.66
N LEU A 105 3.37 2.20 -15.42
CA LEU A 105 4.33 1.83 -14.38
C LEU A 105 4.25 2.82 -13.24
N GLY A 106 4.28 2.34 -12.03
CA GLY A 106 4.30 3.16 -10.81
C GLY A 106 5.44 2.79 -9.88
N LEU A 107 5.87 3.77 -9.11
CA LEU A 107 6.80 3.59 -8.01
C LEU A 107 6.41 4.50 -6.87
N ASP A 108 6.19 3.93 -5.71
CA ASP A 108 6.09 4.66 -4.46
C ASP A 108 7.39 4.49 -3.68
N LEU A 109 7.91 5.57 -3.11
CA LEU A 109 9.14 5.58 -2.33
C LEU A 109 8.99 6.49 -1.13
N GLY A 110 9.29 5.97 0.06
CA GLY A 110 9.10 6.73 1.28
C GLY A 110 9.48 5.96 2.55
N TYR A 111 8.66 6.07 3.58
CA TYR A 111 8.88 5.43 4.86
C TYR A 111 7.63 4.68 5.31
N GLY A 112 7.80 3.43 5.73
CA GLY A 112 6.76 2.60 6.34
C GLY A 112 6.82 2.69 7.86
N ILE A 113 5.77 3.21 8.47
CA ILE A 113 5.64 3.30 9.93
C ILE A 113 5.02 1.99 10.42
N SER A 114 5.70 1.28 11.32
CA SER A 114 5.13 0.08 11.94
C SER A 114 4.01 0.43 12.91
N THR A 115 2.96 -0.39 12.93
CA THR A 115 1.85 -0.26 13.88
C THR A 115 1.98 -1.18 15.09
N LYS A 116 3.06 -1.97 15.14
CA LYS A 116 3.34 -2.91 16.23
C LYS A 116 4.59 -2.46 17.01
N ASP A 117 4.49 -2.47 18.32
CA ASP A 117 5.63 -2.23 19.21
C ASP A 117 6.70 -3.32 19.01
N GLY A 118 7.96 -2.90 18.98
CA GLY A 118 9.11 -3.80 18.79
C GLY A 118 9.41 -4.16 17.33
N ILE A 119 8.64 -3.64 16.36
CA ILE A 119 8.97 -3.67 14.96
C ILE A 119 9.20 -2.24 14.49
N ASP A 120 10.42 -1.96 14.07
CA ASP A 120 10.78 -0.63 13.59
C ASP A 120 10.25 -0.42 12.16
N GLY A 121 9.90 0.83 11.84
CA GLY A 121 9.62 1.26 10.49
C GLY A 121 10.89 1.25 9.64
N GLY A 122 10.74 1.42 8.32
CA GLY A 122 11.88 1.39 7.41
C GLY A 122 11.60 2.05 6.07
N LEU A 123 12.61 1.96 5.20
CA LEU A 123 12.47 2.42 3.82
C LEU A 123 11.33 1.66 3.15
N TYR A 124 10.31 2.39 2.73
CA TYR A 124 9.18 1.86 1.97
C TYR A 124 9.40 2.06 0.48
N TYR A 125 9.16 1.02 -0.30
CA TYR A 125 9.16 1.09 -1.76
C TYR A 125 8.12 0.13 -2.33
N GLN A 126 7.44 0.58 -3.40
CA GLN A 126 6.44 -0.23 -4.11
C GLN A 126 6.47 0.05 -5.60
N PRO A 127 7.31 -0.68 -6.38
CA PRO A 127 7.15 -0.75 -7.83
C PRO A 127 5.86 -1.49 -8.18
N LYS A 128 5.14 -0.98 -9.18
CA LYS A 128 3.86 -1.55 -9.63
C LYS A 128 3.64 -1.37 -11.13
N VAL A 129 2.96 -2.34 -11.70
CA VAL A 129 2.40 -2.28 -13.06
C VAL A 129 0.89 -2.19 -12.91
N ALA A 130 0.26 -1.26 -13.59
CA ALA A 130 -1.17 -1.08 -13.51
C ALA A 130 -1.83 -1.07 -14.89
N TYR A 131 -3.04 -1.61 -14.94
CA TYR A 131 -3.95 -1.48 -16.06
C TYR A 131 -5.02 -0.45 -15.69
N ASN A 132 -5.12 0.61 -16.49
CA ASN A 132 -5.99 1.76 -16.22
C ASN A 132 -7.32 1.59 -16.93
N PHE A 133 -8.40 1.70 -16.18
CA PHE A 133 -9.79 1.79 -16.65
C PHE A 133 -10.25 3.24 -16.54
N SER A 134 -11.48 3.52 -17.03
CA SER A 134 -12.06 4.86 -16.93
C SER A 134 -12.32 5.33 -15.50
N GLN A 135 -12.55 4.41 -14.56
CA GLN A 135 -12.94 4.72 -13.17
C GLN A 135 -11.92 4.25 -12.13
N GLY A 136 -10.83 3.61 -12.57
CA GLY A 136 -9.83 3.08 -11.63
C GLY A 136 -8.69 2.37 -12.34
N GLU A 137 -7.84 1.75 -11.54
CA GLU A 137 -6.72 0.95 -12.01
C GLU A 137 -6.60 -0.36 -11.22
N LEU A 138 -6.37 -1.46 -11.94
CA LEU A 138 -5.93 -2.72 -11.36
C LEU A 138 -4.41 -2.76 -11.38
N TYR A 139 -3.77 -3.03 -10.27
CA TYR A 139 -2.32 -3.10 -10.22
C TYR A 139 -1.79 -4.39 -9.62
N LEU A 140 -0.63 -4.80 -10.10
CA LEU A 140 0.24 -5.78 -9.49
C LEU A 140 1.51 -5.05 -9.03
N GLY A 141 1.89 -5.20 -7.77
CA GLY A 141 3.05 -4.53 -7.22
C GLY A 141 3.82 -5.38 -6.23
N TYR A 142 5.06 -5.00 -6.02
CA TYR A 142 5.89 -5.52 -4.94
C TYR A 142 6.06 -4.43 -3.90
N GLN A 143 5.55 -4.67 -2.70
CA GLN A 143 5.71 -3.77 -1.56
C GLN A 143 6.86 -4.25 -0.69
N GLY A 144 7.78 -3.35 -0.38
CA GLY A 144 8.88 -3.63 0.54
C GLY A 144 8.99 -2.58 1.64
N VAL A 145 9.26 -3.03 2.86
CA VAL A 145 9.73 -2.19 3.98
C VAL A 145 11.04 -2.78 4.45
N SER A 146 12.11 -2.01 4.32
CA SER A 146 13.48 -2.46 4.60
C SER A 146 14.09 -1.67 5.74
N ASN A 147 14.48 -2.38 6.79
CA ASN A 147 15.37 -1.96 7.86
C ASN A 147 16.26 -3.15 8.23
N ASP A 148 16.46 -3.47 9.50
CA ASP A 148 17.17 -4.68 9.96
C ASP A 148 16.39 -5.97 9.63
N PHE A 149 15.09 -5.87 9.40
CA PHE A 149 14.19 -6.96 9.00
C PHE A 149 13.47 -6.57 7.70
N SER A 150 13.55 -7.42 6.68
CA SER A 150 12.96 -7.15 5.36
C SER A 150 11.54 -7.68 5.27
N VAL A 151 10.56 -6.78 5.27
CA VAL A 151 9.17 -7.14 5.01
C VAL A 151 8.87 -6.93 3.53
N GLY A 152 8.54 -8.01 2.84
CA GLY A 152 8.18 -7.99 1.42
C GLY A 152 6.82 -8.63 1.16
N SER A 153 6.14 -8.17 0.11
CA SER A 153 4.84 -8.72 -0.31
C SER A 153 4.59 -8.44 -1.79
N VAL A 154 4.04 -9.44 -2.48
CA VAL A 154 3.49 -9.26 -3.83
C VAL A 154 1.99 -9.03 -3.69
N ASN A 155 1.53 -7.87 -4.15
CA ASN A 155 0.17 -7.38 -3.94
C ASN A 155 -0.57 -7.22 -5.26
N LEU A 156 -1.83 -7.65 -5.27
CA LEU A 156 -2.81 -7.32 -6.29
C LEU A 156 -3.84 -6.36 -5.68
N GLY A 157 -4.01 -5.19 -6.28
CA GLY A 157 -4.92 -4.17 -5.76
C GLY A 157 -5.70 -3.45 -6.84
N TYR A 158 -6.78 -2.81 -6.41
CA TYR A 158 -7.59 -1.96 -7.25
C TYR A 158 -7.79 -0.59 -6.60
N ASN A 159 -7.50 0.46 -7.34
CA ASN A 159 -7.69 1.85 -6.93
C ASN A 159 -8.80 2.49 -7.76
N PHE A 160 -9.78 3.07 -7.08
CA PHE A 160 -10.81 3.90 -7.68
C PHE A 160 -10.29 5.33 -7.87
N PHE A 161 -10.60 5.95 -9.00
CA PHE A 161 -10.35 7.37 -9.24
C PHE A 161 -11.56 8.16 -8.73
N LEU A 162 -11.33 8.98 -7.73
CA LEU A 162 -12.33 9.87 -7.18
C LEU A 162 -12.23 11.23 -7.90
N LYS A 163 -13.31 11.60 -8.54
CA LYS A 163 -13.46 12.88 -9.28
C LYS A 163 -14.14 13.91 -8.40
#